data_b2d556f53f2f30083a52ff533c3d8fb1
#
_entry.id   b2d556f53f2f30083a52ff533c3d8fb1
#
_cell.length_a   1.000
_cell.length_b   1.000
_cell.length_c   1.000
_cell.angle_alpha   90.00
_cell.angle_beta   90.00
_cell.angle_gamma   90.00
#
_symmetry.space_group_name_H-M   'P 1'
#
loop_
_entity.id
_entity.type
_entity.pdbx_description
1 polymer ?
#
loop_
_entity_poly.entity_id
_entity_poly.type
_entity_poly.pdbx_seq_one_letter_code
_entity_poly.pdbx_strand_id
1 'polypeptide(L)' 'MAGKGDFTKLKCIELLIVRGWANKRVAGELGITEQQVANFKFDFLSRLRTLIKRQGLSQEVFPELYEE' A
#
# COMPACT_ATOMS: atom_id res chain seq x y z
N MET A 1 17.40 6.88 8.14
CA MET A 1 16.70 8.15 8.26
C MET A 1 15.55 8.22 7.27
N ALA A 2 14.39 8.62 7.76
CA ALA A 2 13.24 8.76 6.91
C ALA A 2 13.41 9.95 5.99
N GLY A 3 13.20 9.73 4.68
CA GLY A 3 13.29 10.80 3.71
C GLY A 3 11.91 11.22 3.27
N LYS A 4 11.89 12.20 2.37
CA LYS A 4 10.63 12.67 1.83
C LYS A 4 9.89 11.55 1.11
N GLY A 5 10.63 10.63 0.50
CA GLY A 5 10.01 9.49 -0.18
C GLY A 5 9.22 8.61 0.76
N ASP A 6 9.76 8.41 1.98
CA ASP A 6 9.07 7.58 2.97
C ASP A 6 7.79 8.25 3.43
N PHE A 7 7.83 9.55 3.64
CA PHE A 7 6.64 10.30 4.05
C PHE A 7 5.56 10.21 2.96
N THR A 8 5.97 10.42 1.70
CA THR A 8 5.02 10.36 0.60
C THR A 8 4.40 8.98 0.51
N LYS A 9 5.20 7.94 0.70
CA LYS A 9 4.71 6.57 0.66
C LYS A 9 3.67 6.32 1.74
N LEU A 10 3.96 6.75 2.97
CA LEU A 10 3.01 6.58 4.07
C LEU A 10 1.73 7.33 3.81
N LYS A 11 1.83 8.55 3.31
CA LYS A 11 0.64 9.34 3.00
C LYS A 11 -0.17 8.67 1.91
N CYS A 12 0.50 8.14 0.89
CA CYS A 12 -0.14 7.44 -0.20
C CYS A 12 -0.95 6.25 0.33
N ILE A 13 -0.35 5.45 1.19
CA ILE A 13 -1.02 4.29 1.76
C ILE A 13 -2.21 4.72 2.61
N GLU A 14 -2.05 5.77 3.37
CA GLU A 14 -3.14 6.27 4.20
C GLU A 14 -4.34 6.64 3.34
N LEU A 15 -4.09 7.41 2.27
CA LEU A 15 -5.18 7.86 1.41
C LEU A 15 -5.86 6.70 0.70
N LEU A 16 -5.08 5.70 0.29
CA LEU A 16 -5.63 4.54 -0.41
C LEU A 16 -6.41 3.62 0.51
N ILE A 17 -5.87 3.33 1.66
CA ILE A 17 -6.42 2.31 2.55
C ILE A 17 -7.40 2.90 3.54
N VAL A 18 -6.98 3.94 4.25
CA VAL A 18 -7.81 4.52 5.31
C VAL A 18 -8.96 5.33 4.72
N ARG A 19 -8.66 6.16 3.73
CA ARG A 19 -9.67 7.02 3.15
C ARG A 19 -10.35 6.44 1.93
N GLY A 20 -9.74 5.42 1.33
CA GLY A 20 -10.35 4.75 0.18
C GLY A 20 -10.34 5.56 -1.09
N TRP A 21 -9.37 6.46 -1.26
CA TRP A 21 -9.27 7.26 -2.47
C TRP A 21 -8.83 6.40 -3.65
N ALA A 22 -9.25 6.81 -4.85
CA ALA A 22 -8.79 6.16 -6.07
C ALA A 22 -7.33 6.51 -6.33
N ASN A 23 -6.63 5.62 -7.04
CA ASN A 23 -5.23 5.83 -7.37
C ASN A 23 -5.02 7.17 -8.06
N LYS A 24 -5.88 7.49 -9.01
CA LYS A 24 -5.75 8.72 -9.77
C LYS A 24 -5.83 9.94 -8.85
N ARG A 25 -6.74 9.90 -7.90
CA ARG A 25 -6.92 11.01 -6.97
C ARG A 25 -5.70 11.15 -6.05
N VAL A 26 -5.20 10.04 -5.56
CA VAL A 26 -4.03 10.05 -4.69
C VAL A 26 -2.83 10.60 -5.44
N ALA A 27 -2.66 10.16 -6.69
CA ALA A 27 -1.55 10.63 -7.51
C ALA A 27 -1.60 12.14 -7.68
N GLY A 28 -2.79 12.69 -7.95
CA GLY A 28 -2.94 14.12 -8.11
C GLY A 28 -2.67 14.88 -6.82
N GLU A 29 -3.13 14.33 -5.72
CA GLU A 29 -2.95 14.99 -4.42
C GLU A 29 -1.48 15.06 -4.02
N LEU A 30 -0.75 13.98 -4.28
CA LEU A 30 0.65 13.88 -3.87
C LEU A 30 1.63 14.36 -4.95
N GLY A 31 1.13 14.69 -6.13
CA GLY A 31 2.00 15.14 -7.20
C GLY A 31 2.88 14.04 -7.78
N ILE A 32 2.36 12.81 -7.79
CA ILE A 32 3.07 11.66 -8.34
C ILE A 32 2.20 11.01 -9.40
N THR A 33 2.74 10.01 -10.07
CA THR A 33 2.00 9.31 -11.12
C THR A 33 1.15 8.20 -10.53
N GLU A 34 0.15 7.76 -11.30
CA GLU A 34 -0.65 6.62 -10.88
C GLU A 34 0.20 5.37 -10.79
N GLN A 35 1.22 5.28 -11.64
CA GLN A 35 2.14 4.17 -11.59
C GLN A 35 2.85 4.10 -10.24
N GLN A 36 3.28 5.25 -9.76
CA GLN A 36 3.95 5.31 -8.46
C GLN A 36 3.01 4.95 -7.33
N VAL A 37 1.76 5.38 -7.43
CA VAL A 37 0.75 5.01 -6.42
C VAL A 37 0.59 3.50 -6.40
N ALA A 38 0.47 2.88 -7.56
CA ALA A 38 0.31 1.44 -7.64
C ALA A 38 1.53 0.71 -7.08
N ASN A 39 2.73 1.25 -7.35
CA ASN A 39 3.96 0.66 -6.84
C ASN A 39 4.00 0.71 -5.31
N PHE A 40 3.62 1.83 -4.74
CA PHE A 40 3.58 1.96 -3.28
C PHE A 40 2.60 0.99 -2.67
N LYS A 41 1.42 0.88 -3.28
CA LYS A 41 0.41 -0.03 -2.78
C LYS A 41 0.89 -1.48 -2.86
N PHE A 42 1.49 -1.84 -3.97
CA PHE A 42 1.99 -3.20 -4.16
C PHE A 42 3.07 -3.52 -3.13
N ASP A 43 4.00 -2.59 -2.93
CA ASP A 43 5.06 -2.79 -1.96
C ASP A 43 4.52 -2.97 -0.55
N PHE A 44 3.53 -2.16 -0.20
CA PHE A 44 2.90 -2.25 1.12
C PHE A 44 2.24 -3.60 1.31
N LEU A 45 1.46 -4.04 0.31
CA LEU A 45 0.76 -5.31 0.40
C LEU A 45 1.73 -6.49 0.43
N SER A 46 2.85 -6.38 -0.29
CA SER A 46 3.86 -7.42 -0.26
C SER A 46 4.46 -7.58 1.12
N ARG A 47 4.71 -6.47 1.78
CA ARG A 47 5.25 -6.51 3.14
C ARG A 47 4.26 -7.09 4.12
N LEU A 48 3.00 -6.72 3.98
CA LEU A 48 1.97 -7.28 4.84
C LEU A 48 1.83 -8.78 4.64
N ARG A 49 1.89 -9.21 3.38
CA ARG A 49 1.81 -10.65 3.08
C ARG A 49 2.92 -11.41 3.78
N THR A 50 4.13 -10.88 3.75
CA THR A 50 5.25 -11.52 4.39
C THR A 50 5.06 -11.61 5.89
N LEU A 51 4.60 -10.52 6.51
CA LEU A 51 4.37 -10.51 7.94
C LEU A 51 3.28 -11.49 8.34
N ILE A 52 2.21 -11.53 7.57
CA ILE A 52 1.09 -12.43 7.87
C ILE A 52 1.55 -13.88 7.78
N LYS A 53 2.32 -14.21 6.76
CA LYS A 53 2.85 -15.55 6.62
C LYS A 53 3.72 -15.92 7.80
N ARG A 54 4.59 -14.99 8.21
CA ARG A 54 5.52 -15.25 9.29
C ARG A 54 4.78 -15.49 10.60
N GLN A 55 3.68 -14.80 10.80
CA GLN A 55 2.91 -14.93 12.03
C GLN A 55 1.89 -16.06 11.97
N GLY A 56 1.78 -16.71 10.84
CA GLY A 56 0.91 -17.86 10.71
C GLY A 56 -0.56 -17.54 10.60
N LEU A 57 -0.88 -16.34 10.18
CA LEU A 57 -2.30 -15.96 10.01
C LEU A 57 -2.91 -16.71 8.84
N SER A 58 -4.19 -17.01 8.98
CA SER A 58 -4.90 -17.78 7.99
C SER A 58 -5.20 -16.98 6.74
N GLN A 59 -5.17 -17.66 5.59
CA GLN A 59 -5.56 -17.07 4.34
C GLN A 59 -7.02 -16.61 4.36
N GLU A 60 -7.83 -17.27 5.18
CA GLU A 60 -9.22 -16.92 5.32
C GLU A 60 -9.44 -15.54 5.90
N VAL A 61 -8.48 -15.08 6.72
CA VAL A 61 -8.58 -13.77 7.33
C VAL A 61 -8.26 -12.67 6.32
N PHE A 62 -7.28 -12.92 5.45
CA PHE A 62 -6.85 -11.94 4.47
C PHE A 62 -6.70 -12.59 3.09
N PRO A 63 -7.81 -13.02 2.51
CA PRO A 63 -7.73 -13.71 1.22
C PRO A 63 -7.15 -12.85 0.11
N GLU A 64 -7.35 -11.54 0.18
CA GLU A 64 -6.84 -10.63 -0.86
C GLU A 64 -5.34 -10.62 -0.93
N LEU A 65 -4.67 -10.89 0.17
CA LEU A 65 -3.21 -10.86 0.22
C LEU A 65 -2.58 -12.11 -0.40
N TYR A 66 -3.37 -13.15 -0.58
CA TYR A 66 -2.87 -14.41 -1.12
C TYR A 66 -3.24 -14.63 -2.58
N GLU A 67 -4.13 -13.81 -3.11
CA GLU A 67 -4.49 -13.90 -4.51
C GLU A 67 -3.48 -13.15 -5.36
N GLU A 68 -3.21 -13.69 -6.53
CA GLU A 68 -2.28 -13.08 -7.46
C GLU A 68 -2.89 -11.96 -8.26
#